data_5ed1b747db42abbc861bcba547cd4a70
#
_entry.id   5ed1b747db42abbc861bcba547cd4a70
#
_cell.length_a   1.000
_cell.length_b   1.000
_cell.length_c   1.000
_cell.angle_alpha   90.00
_cell.angle_beta   90.00
_cell.angle_gamma   90.00
#
_symmetry.space_group_name_H-M   'P 1'
#
loop_
_entity.id
_entity.type
_entity.pdbx_description
1 polymer ?
#
loop_
_entity_poly.entity_id
_entity_poly.type
_entity_poly.pdbx_seq_one_letter_code
_entity_poly.pdbx_strand_id
1 'polypeptide(L)'
;MNEVNLNELVEKCGELGKRKVKEIMSKDVVTVKEDSNFLEFVTNVEMYDYVAFPVLDEKNEIIGIVSQTDLLKLILFHGLSGTRMLETEAFLGIPSIRAIMSTSPITLSPEDTINEAVSLMVEYGIQSIPVVEENQVIGMVVKKDIIEEILKILGL
;
A
#
# COMPACT_ATOMS: atom_id res chain seq x y z
N MET A 1 5.44 -25.18 25.67
CA MET A 1 4.51 -24.11 25.19
C MET A 1 3.82 -23.58 26.41
N ASN A 2 4.09 -22.33 26.79
CA ASN A 2 3.32 -21.68 27.83
C ASN A 2 1.89 -21.55 27.34
N GLU A 3 0.93 -21.94 28.19
CA GLU A 3 -0.49 -21.69 27.89
C GLU A 3 -0.66 -20.18 27.70
N VAL A 4 -0.95 -19.77 26.49
CA VAL A 4 -1.24 -18.36 26.17
C VAL A 4 -2.54 -18.02 26.90
N ASN A 5 -2.45 -17.15 27.91
CA ASN A 5 -3.63 -16.64 28.57
C ASN A 5 -4.40 -15.77 27.58
N LEU A 6 -5.54 -16.28 27.11
CA LEU A 6 -6.33 -15.60 26.07
C LEU A 6 -6.78 -14.19 26.49
N ASN A 7 -7.09 -13.99 27.78
CA ASN A 7 -7.49 -12.68 28.29
C ASN A 7 -6.34 -11.68 28.23
N GLU A 8 -5.13 -12.10 28.61
CA GLU A 8 -3.92 -11.28 28.52
C GLU A 8 -3.58 -10.94 27.07
N LEU A 9 -3.75 -11.89 26.15
CA LEU A 9 -3.55 -11.66 24.71
C LEU A 9 -4.53 -10.60 24.18
N VAL A 10 -5.81 -10.71 24.52
CA VAL A 10 -6.84 -9.74 24.08
C VAL A 10 -6.53 -8.35 24.61
N GLU A 11 -6.11 -8.24 25.89
CA GLU A 11 -5.73 -6.96 26.49
C GLU A 11 -4.53 -6.33 25.77
N LYS A 12 -3.46 -7.11 25.56
CA LYS A 12 -2.24 -6.65 24.87
C LYS A 12 -2.52 -6.25 23.41
N CYS A 13 -3.36 -6.99 22.69
CA CYS A 13 -3.80 -6.61 21.34
C CYS A 13 -4.63 -5.33 21.36
N GLY A 14 -5.45 -5.13 22.38
CA GLY A 14 -6.19 -3.88 22.58
C GLY A 14 -5.26 -2.68 22.80
N GLU A 15 -4.20 -2.85 23.60
CA GLU A 15 -3.18 -1.82 23.80
C GLU A 15 -2.38 -1.53 22.51
N LEU A 16 -2.03 -2.57 21.74
CA LEU A 16 -1.40 -2.40 20.43
C LEU A 16 -2.27 -1.55 19.50
N GLY A 17 -3.58 -1.83 19.45
CA GLY A 17 -4.52 -1.09 18.63
C GLY A 17 -4.59 0.41 18.93
N LYS A 18 -4.27 0.83 20.14
CA LYS A 18 -4.26 2.25 20.59
C LYS A 18 -2.98 2.98 20.20
N ARG A 19 -1.91 2.28 19.86
CA ARG A 19 -0.65 2.91 19.46
C ARG A 19 -0.80 3.65 18.16
N LYS A 20 0.03 4.67 17.94
CA LYS A 20 0.02 5.48 16.71
C LYS A 20 0.74 4.77 15.58
N VAL A 21 0.24 4.91 14.35
CA VAL A 21 0.87 4.29 13.18
C VAL A 21 2.30 4.77 12.95
N LYS A 22 2.63 6.01 13.33
CA LYS A 22 3.99 6.54 13.26
C LYS A 22 5.02 5.74 14.05
N GLU A 23 4.59 4.97 15.05
CA GLU A 23 5.48 4.15 15.88
C GLU A 23 5.93 2.86 15.19
N ILE A 24 5.14 2.38 14.21
CA ILE A 24 5.40 1.11 13.52
C ILE A 24 5.62 1.26 12.01
N MET A 25 5.30 2.42 11.43
CA MET A 25 5.43 2.64 9.99
C MET A 25 6.88 2.49 9.53
N SER A 26 7.07 1.95 8.33
CA SER A 26 8.35 2.05 7.62
C SER A 26 8.52 3.47 7.08
N LYS A 27 9.71 4.06 7.26
CA LYS A 27 10.06 5.38 6.72
C LYS A 27 10.74 5.30 5.35
N ASP A 28 11.27 4.14 5.01
CA ASP A 28 11.90 3.87 3.71
C ASP A 28 10.82 3.51 2.68
N VAL A 29 10.11 4.52 2.20
CA VAL A 29 9.02 4.33 1.24
C VAL A 29 9.55 4.42 -0.18
N VAL A 30 9.34 3.35 -0.96
CA VAL A 30 9.57 3.37 -2.41
C VAL A 30 8.35 3.94 -3.09
N THR A 31 8.54 4.99 -3.86
CA THR A 31 7.47 5.70 -4.57
C THR A 31 7.68 5.63 -6.09
N VAL A 32 6.62 5.88 -6.84
CA VAL A 32 6.65 5.96 -8.29
C VAL A 32 6.21 7.35 -8.71
N LYS A 33 6.87 7.94 -9.69
CA LYS A 33 6.44 9.22 -10.26
C LYS A 33 5.33 8.99 -11.28
N GLU A 34 4.39 9.93 -11.38
CA GLU A 34 3.28 9.83 -12.34
C GLU A 34 3.73 9.78 -13.80
N ASP A 35 4.85 10.39 -14.11
CA ASP A 35 5.49 10.43 -15.43
C ASP A 35 6.51 9.30 -15.66
N SER A 36 6.75 8.45 -14.65
CA SER A 36 7.59 7.26 -14.80
C SER A 36 7.02 6.31 -15.83
N ASN A 37 7.90 5.64 -16.54
CA ASN A 37 7.47 4.59 -17.45
C ASN A 37 7.05 3.32 -16.67
N PHE A 38 6.20 2.56 -17.30
CA PHE A 38 5.66 1.34 -16.72
C PHE A 38 6.74 0.30 -16.33
N LEU A 39 7.84 0.25 -17.07
CA LEU A 39 8.94 -0.69 -16.79
C LEU A 39 9.64 -0.38 -15.47
N GLU A 40 9.71 0.89 -15.08
CA GLU A 40 10.24 1.29 -13.77
C GLU A 40 9.36 0.73 -12.64
N PHE A 41 8.05 0.81 -12.78
CA PHE A 41 7.13 0.19 -11.83
C PHE A 41 7.29 -1.34 -11.78
N VAL A 42 7.39 -2.02 -12.91
CA VAL A 42 7.65 -3.47 -12.98
C VAL A 42 8.95 -3.82 -12.27
N THR A 43 10.00 -3.04 -12.48
CA THR A 43 11.28 -3.21 -11.80
C THR A 43 11.15 -3.07 -10.28
N ASN A 44 10.39 -2.09 -9.81
CA ASN A 44 10.13 -1.92 -8.39
C ASN A 44 9.38 -3.12 -7.79
N VAL A 45 8.40 -3.66 -8.51
CA VAL A 45 7.68 -4.87 -8.07
C VAL A 45 8.61 -6.08 -7.97
N GLU A 46 9.58 -6.20 -8.88
CA GLU A 46 10.58 -7.27 -8.84
C GLU A 46 11.59 -7.09 -7.71
N MET A 47 12.07 -5.86 -7.52
CA MET A 47 13.16 -5.57 -6.56
C MET A 47 12.70 -5.50 -5.12
N TYR A 48 11.48 -5.08 -4.87
CA TYR A 48 10.96 -4.84 -3.53
C TYR A 48 9.78 -5.77 -3.22
N ASP A 49 9.80 -6.35 -2.02
CA ASP A 49 8.70 -7.18 -1.52
C ASP A 49 7.53 -6.30 -1.01
N TYR A 50 7.15 -5.31 -1.82
CA TYR A 50 6.03 -4.41 -1.52
C TYR A 50 4.83 -4.73 -2.40
N VAL A 51 3.66 -4.67 -1.79
CA VAL A 51 2.38 -4.94 -2.48
C VAL A 51 1.91 -3.72 -3.28
N ALA A 52 2.22 -2.52 -2.81
CA ALA A 52 1.78 -1.27 -3.41
C ALA A 52 2.82 -0.16 -3.24
N PHE A 53 2.78 0.80 -4.17
CA PHE A 53 3.68 1.94 -4.23
C PHE A 53 2.88 3.24 -4.39
N PRO A 54 3.09 4.25 -3.52
CA PRO A 54 2.50 5.56 -3.73
C PRO A 54 2.98 6.19 -5.03
N VAL A 55 2.06 6.84 -5.74
CA VAL A 55 2.36 7.62 -6.95
C VAL A 55 2.37 9.10 -6.59
N LEU A 56 3.45 9.78 -6.97
CA LEU A 56 3.69 11.18 -6.66
C LEU A 56 3.65 12.03 -7.93
N ASP A 57 3.14 13.25 -7.79
CA ASP A 57 3.20 14.27 -8.82
C ASP A 57 4.57 15.00 -8.86
N GLU A 58 4.66 16.03 -9.70
CA GLU A 58 5.86 16.86 -9.84
C GLU A 58 6.26 17.61 -8.53
N LYS A 59 5.29 17.85 -7.64
CA LYS A 59 5.51 18.48 -6.34
C LYS A 59 5.84 17.50 -5.23
N ASN A 60 5.98 16.21 -5.55
CA ASN A 60 6.11 15.10 -4.61
C ASN A 60 4.89 14.89 -3.71
N GLU A 61 3.73 15.37 -4.11
CA GLU A 61 2.48 15.09 -3.43
C GLU A 61 1.87 13.76 -3.91
N ILE A 62 1.23 13.02 -3.00
CA ILE A 62 0.59 11.75 -3.36
C ILE A 62 -0.68 12.02 -4.18
N ILE A 63 -0.77 11.37 -5.34
CA ILE A 63 -1.91 11.46 -6.24
C ILE A 63 -2.59 10.13 -6.52
N GLY A 64 -1.96 9.04 -6.16
CA GLY A 64 -2.49 7.70 -6.41
C GLY A 64 -1.64 6.63 -5.77
N ILE A 65 -2.02 5.40 -6.07
CA ILE A 65 -1.29 4.21 -5.67
C ILE A 65 -1.31 3.18 -6.80
N VAL A 66 -0.20 2.51 -7.04
CA VAL A 66 -0.10 1.34 -7.93
C VAL A 66 0.28 0.11 -7.11
N SER A 67 -0.27 -1.03 -7.48
CA SER A 67 -0.07 -2.28 -6.75
C SER A 67 0.30 -3.44 -7.67
N GLN A 68 0.74 -4.54 -7.07
CA GLN A 68 0.95 -5.80 -7.81
C GLN A 68 -0.31 -6.22 -8.58
N THR A 69 -1.50 -5.97 -8.03
CA THR A 69 -2.77 -6.25 -8.71
C THR A 69 -2.92 -5.44 -9.99
N ASP A 70 -2.34 -4.23 -10.06
CA ASP A 70 -2.40 -3.40 -11.25
C ASP A 70 -1.60 -4.01 -12.42
N LEU A 71 -0.56 -4.80 -12.15
CA LEU A 71 0.11 -5.60 -13.18
C LEU A 71 -0.82 -6.62 -13.84
N LEU A 72 -1.74 -7.18 -13.08
CA LEU A 72 -2.68 -8.17 -13.61
C LEU A 72 -3.68 -7.53 -14.58
N LYS A 73 -3.91 -6.23 -14.48
CA LYS A 73 -4.75 -5.49 -15.42
C LYS A 73 -4.22 -5.56 -16.85
N LEU A 74 -2.90 -5.70 -17.04
CA LEU A 74 -2.31 -5.89 -18.37
C LEU A 74 -2.87 -7.12 -19.08
N ILE A 75 -3.10 -8.21 -18.35
CA ILE A 75 -3.68 -9.44 -18.92
C ILE A 75 -5.11 -9.15 -19.39
N LEU A 76 -5.88 -8.40 -18.59
CA LEU A 76 -7.24 -8.03 -18.92
C LEU A 76 -7.29 -7.11 -20.14
N PHE A 77 -6.39 -6.13 -20.23
CA PHE A 77 -6.34 -5.19 -21.36
C PHE A 77 -5.96 -5.86 -22.66
N HIS A 78 -5.04 -6.82 -22.65
CA HIS A 78 -4.64 -7.58 -23.83
C HIS A 78 -5.60 -8.72 -24.16
N GLY A 79 -6.33 -9.27 -23.18
CA GLY A 79 -7.31 -10.34 -23.38
C GLY A 79 -8.66 -9.86 -23.92
N LEU A 80 -8.98 -8.59 -23.75
CA LEU A 80 -10.21 -7.97 -24.24
C LEU A 80 -9.95 -7.23 -25.55
N SER A 81 -9.80 -7.96 -26.64
CA SER A 81 -9.78 -7.37 -27.98
C SER A 81 -11.10 -6.62 -28.22
N GLY A 82 -11.09 -5.31 -28.07
CA GLY A 82 -12.24 -4.45 -28.32
C GLY A 82 -12.49 -3.30 -27.36
N THR A 83 -11.72 -3.13 -26.31
CA THR A 83 -11.87 -1.97 -25.43
C THR A 83 -11.10 -0.76 -25.97
N ARG A 84 -11.85 0.25 -26.39
CA ARG A 84 -11.38 1.53 -26.95
C ARG A 84 -10.48 2.36 -26.03
N MET A 85 -10.19 1.92 -24.82
CA MET A 85 -9.28 2.64 -23.89
C MET A 85 -7.83 2.67 -24.34
N LEU A 86 -7.47 1.81 -25.31
CA LEU A 86 -6.10 1.65 -25.77
C LEU A 86 -5.80 2.31 -27.11
N GLU A 87 -6.76 3.00 -27.75
CA GLU A 87 -6.50 3.55 -29.09
C GLU A 87 -5.41 4.62 -29.10
N THR A 88 -5.18 5.33 -28.00
CA THR A 88 -4.10 6.33 -27.89
C THR A 88 -2.81 5.76 -27.31
N GLU A 89 -2.90 4.79 -26.41
CA GLU A 89 -1.73 4.15 -25.77
C GLU A 89 -1.30 2.86 -26.46
N ALA A 90 -2.20 2.20 -27.19
CA ALA A 90 -1.91 1.02 -28.02
C ALA A 90 -0.87 1.30 -29.11
N PHE A 91 -0.71 2.56 -29.49
CA PHE A 91 0.32 2.97 -30.45
C PHE A 91 1.74 2.84 -29.87
N LEU A 92 1.87 2.87 -28.53
CA LEU A 92 3.14 2.70 -27.81
C LEU A 92 3.24 1.36 -27.08
N GLY A 93 2.17 0.58 -26.97
CA GLY A 93 2.15 -0.77 -26.41
C GLY A 93 2.36 -0.88 -24.91
N ILE A 94 2.55 0.23 -24.18
CA ILE A 94 2.85 0.25 -22.74
C ILE A 94 1.95 1.30 -22.08
N PRO A 95 1.11 0.91 -21.10
CA PRO A 95 0.27 1.86 -20.37
C PRO A 95 1.11 2.79 -19.50
N SER A 96 0.65 4.03 -19.32
CA SER A 96 1.23 4.95 -18.35
C SER A 96 0.84 4.55 -16.92
N ILE A 97 1.62 4.99 -15.94
CA ILE A 97 1.28 4.80 -14.51
C ILE A 97 -0.09 5.42 -14.20
N ARG A 98 -0.39 6.59 -14.77
CA ARG A 98 -1.69 7.24 -14.63
C ARG A 98 -2.87 6.38 -15.09
N ALA A 99 -2.69 5.60 -16.14
CA ALA A 99 -3.76 4.77 -16.71
C ALA A 99 -4.12 3.59 -15.82
N ILE A 100 -3.20 3.12 -14.99
CA ILE A 100 -3.39 1.93 -14.17
C ILE A 100 -3.53 2.22 -12.67
N MET A 101 -3.04 3.36 -12.19
CA MET A 101 -3.09 3.71 -10.76
C MET A 101 -4.52 3.87 -10.27
N SER A 102 -4.73 3.55 -8.99
CA SER A 102 -5.93 4.00 -8.28
C SER A 102 -5.75 5.44 -7.87
N THR A 103 -6.69 6.30 -8.25
CA THR A 103 -6.78 7.70 -7.79
C THR A 103 -7.49 7.76 -6.44
N SER A 104 -7.32 8.83 -5.69
CA SER A 104 -7.89 8.97 -4.34
C SER A 104 -7.45 7.83 -3.42
N PRO A 105 -6.15 7.66 -3.18
CA PRO A 105 -5.63 6.59 -2.34
C PRO A 105 -6.12 6.74 -0.91
N ILE A 106 -6.38 5.61 -0.25
CA ILE A 106 -6.63 5.57 1.19
C ILE A 106 -5.30 5.86 1.89
N THR A 107 -5.29 6.84 2.78
CA THR A 107 -4.10 7.27 3.53
C THR A 107 -4.39 7.36 5.02
N LEU A 108 -3.33 7.35 5.82
CA LEU A 108 -3.37 7.58 7.26
C LEU A 108 -2.59 8.83 7.61
N SER A 109 -3.01 9.52 8.65
CA SER A 109 -2.20 10.52 9.36
C SER A 109 -1.23 9.82 10.31
N PRO A 110 -0.04 10.37 10.61
CA PRO A 110 0.89 9.79 11.58
C PRO A 110 0.29 9.63 12.99
N GLU A 111 -0.71 10.43 13.33
CA GLU A 111 -1.42 10.37 14.61
C GLU A 111 -2.59 9.37 14.65
N ASP A 112 -2.95 8.80 13.51
CA ASP A 112 -3.95 7.74 13.47
C ASP A 112 -3.46 6.49 14.20
N THR A 113 -4.39 5.69 14.70
CA THR A 113 -4.09 4.50 15.49
C THR A 113 -3.90 3.26 14.61
N ILE A 114 -3.23 2.26 15.15
CA ILE A 114 -3.12 0.94 14.52
C ILE A 114 -4.51 0.33 14.32
N ASN A 115 -5.45 0.58 15.26
CA ASN A 115 -6.82 0.10 15.13
C ASN A 115 -7.54 0.69 13.90
N GLU A 116 -7.33 1.98 13.62
CA GLU A 116 -7.85 2.63 12.40
C GLU A 116 -7.21 2.03 11.13
N ALA A 117 -5.89 1.80 11.15
CA ALA A 117 -5.20 1.13 10.04
C ALA A 117 -5.77 -0.27 9.78
N VAL A 118 -5.93 -1.08 10.82
CA VAL A 118 -6.51 -2.43 10.71
C VAL A 118 -7.94 -2.38 10.17
N SER A 119 -8.75 -1.44 10.66
CA SER A 119 -10.13 -1.27 10.19
C SER A 119 -10.18 -0.99 8.69
N LEU A 120 -9.33 -0.07 8.19
CA LEU A 120 -9.22 0.22 6.75
C LEU A 120 -8.73 -0.99 5.95
N MET A 121 -7.73 -1.72 6.45
CA MET A 121 -7.23 -2.92 5.79
C MET A 121 -8.32 -3.99 5.64
N VAL A 122 -9.10 -4.21 6.67
CA VAL A 122 -10.20 -5.20 6.66
C VAL A 122 -11.36 -4.74 5.78
N GLU A 123 -11.77 -3.48 5.91
CA GLU A 123 -12.92 -2.93 5.18
C GLU A 123 -12.67 -2.89 3.67
N TYR A 124 -11.50 -2.46 3.25
CA TYR A 124 -11.16 -2.28 1.84
C TYR A 124 -10.35 -3.42 1.22
N GLY A 125 -9.98 -4.43 2.01
CA GLY A 125 -9.18 -5.56 1.52
C GLY A 125 -7.76 -5.17 1.07
N ILE A 126 -7.19 -4.12 1.67
CA ILE A 126 -5.85 -3.60 1.33
C ILE A 126 -4.81 -4.08 2.33
N GLN A 127 -3.55 -4.17 1.89
CA GLN A 127 -2.44 -4.70 2.69
C GLN A 127 -1.40 -3.66 3.08
N SER A 128 -1.47 -2.47 2.51
CA SER A 128 -0.56 -1.36 2.79
C SER A 128 -1.27 -0.03 2.64
N ILE A 129 -0.94 0.91 3.53
CA ILE A 129 -1.56 2.23 3.57
C ILE A 129 -0.45 3.28 3.73
N PRO A 130 -0.33 4.25 2.81
CA PRO A 130 0.59 5.36 2.98
C PRO A 130 0.23 6.23 4.18
N VAL A 131 1.24 6.61 4.94
CA VAL A 131 1.11 7.62 6.00
C VAL A 131 1.52 8.97 5.41
N VAL A 132 0.64 9.95 5.51
CA VAL A 132 0.74 11.23 4.81
C VAL A 132 0.61 12.38 5.79
N GLU A 133 1.46 13.37 5.63
CA GLU A 133 1.41 14.64 6.34
C GLU A 133 1.63 15.76 5.33
N GLU A 134 0.74 16.75 5.31
CA GLU A 134 0.78 17.87 4.33
C GLU A 134 0.91 17.40 2.86
N ASN A 135 0.14 16.39 2.47
CA ASN A 135 0.18 15.71 1.16
C ASN A 135 1.49 15.00 0.81
N GLN A 136 2.44 14.94 1.73
CA GLN A 136 3.72 14.25 1.56
C GLN A 136 3.65 12.87 2.20
N VAL A 137 4.14 11.85 1.51
CA VAL A 137 4.27 10.49 2.07
C VAL A 137 5.46 10.49 3.03
N ILE A 138 5.20 10.22 4.31
CA ILE A 138 6.23 10.15 5.36
C ILE A 138 6.50 8.73 5.84
N GLY A 139 5.67 7.78 5.47
CA GLY A 139 5.81 6.39 5.85
C GLY A 139 4.79 5.49 5.15
N MET A 140 4.90 4.21 5.43
CA MET A 140 3.99 3.17 4.96
C MET A 140 3.69 2.22 6.11
N VAL A 141 2.42 1.90 6.32
CA VAL A 141 2.00 0.82 7.23
C VAL A 141 1.59 -0.38 6.39
N VAL A 142 2.24 -1.50 6.60
CA VAL A 142 1.89 -2.75 5.91
C VAL A 142 1.32 -3.77 6.90
N LYS A 143 0.44 -4.62 6.42
CA LYS A 143 -0.19 -5.67 7.21
C LYS A 143 0.84 -6.54 7.96
N LYS A 144 1.96 -6.82 7.31
CA LYS A 144 3.04 -7.61 7.89
C LYS A 144 3.61 -7.00 9.17
N ASP A 145 3.80 -5.67 9.22
CA ASP A 145 4.33 -4.98 10.39
C ASP A 145 3.40 -5.15 11.60
N ILE A 146 2.10 -5.05 11.38
CA ILE A 146 1.09 -5.25 12.44
C ILE A 146 1.09 -6.71 12.92
N ILE A 147 1.18 -7.67 11.98
CA ILE A 147 1.28 -9.09 12.33
C ILE A 147 2.54 -9.37 13.15
N GLU A 148 3.67 -8.78 12.80
CA GLU A 148 4.91 -8.92 13.57
C GLU A 148 4.78 -8.41 15.01
N GLU A 149 4.09 -7.29 15.21
CA GLU A 149 3.80 -6.80 16.58
C GLU A 149 2.90 -7.78 17.35
N ILE A 150 1.91 -8.39 16.71
CA ILE A 150 1.07 -9.43 17.33
C ILE A 150 1.91 -10.66 17.70
N LEU A 151 2.80 -11.11 16.81
CA LEU A 151 3.67 -12.26 17.08
C LEU A 151 4.61 -12.00 18.25
N LYS A 152 5.15 -10.79 18.39
CA LYS A 152 5.95 -10.38 19.56
C LYS A 152 5.15 -10.46 20.86
N ILE A 153 3.87 -10.07 20.83
CA ILE A 153 2.96 -10.19 21.99
C ILE A 153 2.78 -11.67 22.38
N LEU A 154 2.73 -12.56 21.38
CA LEU A 154 2.63 -14.01 21.59
C LEU A 154 3.95 -14.66 22.02
N GLY A 155 5.08 -13.93 21.99
CA GLY A 155 6.40 -14.47 22.30
C GLY A 155 6.99 -15.36 21.19
N LEU A 156 6.56 -15.11 19.94
CA LEU A 156 7.00 -15.82 18.74
C LEU A 156 7.97 -14.98 17.91
#